data_689679bd9e11e8765152718b1009cc22
#
_entry.id   689679bd9e11e8765152718b1009cc22
#
_cell.length_a   1.000
_cell.length_b   1.000
_cell.length_c   1.000
_cell.angle_alpha   90.00
_cell.angle_beta   90.00
_cell.angle_gamma   90.00
#
_symmetry.space_group_name_H-M   'P 1'
#
loop_
_entity.id
_entity.type
_entity.pdbx_description
1 polymer ?
#
loop_
_entity_poly.entity_id
_entity_poly.type
_entity_poly.pdbx_seq_one_letter_code
_entity_poly.pdbx_strand_id
1 'polypeptide(L)'
;LTWLSCVPLLALGQAPLLVSGILEAMNTGAPATTREQLSELATALAWTIPTALLAVGYPLVRNLGTALARLALVVPTRRQLALGLAVAVALVVLMDPLTLLISLVWNWLGWPVSPAESVERLFARNLNPVGAVVMGITAGLSEELLCRGVLQPRLGLLLPNLFFTALHAYQYNFDGLLTVFILGLAFGVLRTRANTSVCALVHGLYDFLVVMITILE
;
A
#
# COMPACT_ATOMS: atom_id res chain seq x y z
N LEU A 1 -24.51 -0.29 11.84
CA LEU A 1 -24.56 0.63 10.68
C LEU A 1 -23.15 0.97 10.15
N THR A 2 -22.14 1.16 11.01
CA THR A 2 -20.77 1.55 10.61
C THR A 2 -20.01 0.45 9.84
N TRP A 3 -20.32 -0.81 10.02
CA TRP A 3 -19.68 -1.93 9.32
C TRP A 3 -20.13 -2.04 7.85
N LEU A 4 -21.43 -1.92 7.61
CA LEU A 4 -22.01 -2.00 6.27
C LEU A 4 -21.61 -0.81 5.38
N SER A 5 -21.25 0.34 5.98
CA SER A 5 -20.78 1.51 5.22
C SER A 5 -19.29 1.46 4.87
N CYS A 6 -18.46 0.72 5.61
CA CYS A 6 -17.03 0.62 5.31
C CYS A 6 -16.75 -0.16 4.02
N VAL A 7 -17.48 -1.25 3.76
CA VAL A 7 -17.27 -2.09 2.58
C VAL A 7 -17.56 -1.34 1.26
N PRO A 8 -18.72 -0.66 1.10
CA PRO A 8 -18.98 0.15 -0.09
C PRO A 8 -17.97 1.29 -0.28
N LEU A 9 -17.55 1.95 0.81
CA LEU A 9 -16.58 3.06 0.72
C LEU A 9 -15.19 2.56 0.30
N LEU A 10 -14.80 1.36 0.71
CA LEU A 10 -13.55 0.73 0.26
C LEU A 10 -13.65 0.30 -1.19
N ALA A 11 -14.78 -0.28 -1.61
CA ALA A 11 -15.01 -0.62 -3.00
C ALA A 11 -15.01 0.65 -3.88
N LEU A 12 -15.62 1.75 -3.42
CA LEU A 12 -15.56 3.06 -4.09
C LEU A 12 -14.12 3.61 -4.13
N GLY A 13 -13.30 3.38 -3.11
CA GLY A 13 -11.89 3.74 -3.10
C GLY A 13 -11.08 3.02 -4.19
N GLN A 14 -11.53 1.86 -4.67
CA GLN A 14 -10.93 1.12 -5.79
C GLN A 14 -11.56 1.48 -7.16
N ALA A 15 -12.64 2.26 -7.19
CA ALA A 15 -13.32 2.62 -8.43
C ALA A 15 -12.40 3.25 -9.50
N PRO A 16 -11.40 4.10 -9.16
CA PRO A 16 -10.44 4.62 -10.14
C PRO A 16 -9.67 3.53 -10.88
N LEU A 17 -9.30 2.44 -10.19
CA LEU A 17 -8.61 1.30 -10.81
C LEU A 17 -9.49 0.58 -11.84
N LEU A 18 -10.80 0.53 -11.59
CA LEU A 18 -11.76 -0.15 -12.46
C LEU A 18 -12.17 0.70 -13.67
N VAL A 19 -12.17 2.02 -13.53
CA VAL A 19 -12.73 2.94 -14.53
C VAL A 19 -11.64 3.60 -15.39
N SER A 20 -10.43 3.73 -14.88
CA SER A 20 -9.37 4.54 -15.51
C SER A 20 -8.51 3.83 -16.55
N GLY A 21 -8.75 2.56 -16.82
CA GLY A 21 -7.88 1.74 -17.68
C GLY A 21 -6.49 1.47 -17.10
N ILE A 22 -6.25 1.85 -15.84
CA ILE A 22 -4.96 1.62 -15.15
C ILE A 22 -4.63 0.12 -15.11
N LEU A 23 -5.62 -0.74 -14.82
CA LEU A 23 -5.43 -2.19 -14.82
C LEU A 23 -4.95 -2.72 -16.18
N GLU A 24 -5.53 -2.20 -17.27
CA GLU A 24 -5.11 -2.58 -18.62
C GLU A 24 -3.68 -2.08 -18.91
N ALA A 25 -3.39 -0.84 -18.54
CA ALA A 25 -2.05 -0.27 -18.66
C ALA A 25 -1.00 -1.01 -17.81
N MET A 26 -1.33 -1.43 -16.60
CA MET A 26 -0.47 -2.26 -15.76
C MET A 26 -0.20 -3.64 -16.40
N ASN A 27 -1.22 -4.23 -17.02
CA ASN A 27 -1.08 -5.52 -17.70
C ASN A 27 -0.20 -5.46 -18.97
N THR A 28 -0.11 -4.30 -19.61
CA THR A 28 0.74 -4.14 -20.81
C THR A 28 2.22 -3.95 -20.49
N GLY A 29 2.57 -3.61 -19.24
CA GLY A 29 3.94 -3.31 -18.83
C GLY A 29 4.55 -2.08 -19.51
N ALA A 30 3.73 -1.23 -20.14
CA ALA A 30 4.20 -0.05 -20.84
C ALA A 30 4.68 1.02 -19.83
N PRO A 31 5.86 1.63 -20.03
CA PRO A 31 6.33 2.73 -19.21
C PRO A 31 5.35 3.90 -19.23
N ALA A 32 5.02 4.46 -18.08
CA ALA A 32 4.17 5.64 -17.99
C ALA A 32 5.00 6.93 -18.14
N THR A 33 4.42 7.91 -18.81
CA THR A 33 4.98 9.26 -18.82
C THR A 33 4.85 9.92 -17.44
N THR A 34 5.70 10.88 -17.13
CA THR A 34 5.60 11.66 -15.88
C THR A 34 4.22 12.29 -15.69
N ARG A 35 3.58 12.71 -16.77
CA ARG A 35 2.21 13.28 -16.71
C ARG A 35 1.19 12.24 -16.28
N GLU A 36 1.27 11.04 -16.82
CA GLU A 36 0.39 9.92 -16.43
C GLU A 36 0.62 9.54 -14.97
N GLN A 37 1.87 9.38 -14.53
CA GLN A 37 2.22 9.09 -13.15
C GLN A 37 1.66 10.14 -12.18
N LEU A 38 1.82 11.43 -12.48
CA LEU A 38 1.26 12.50 -11.65
C LEU A 38 -0.28 12.53 -11.68
N SER A 39 -0.91 12.18 -12.81
CA SER A 39 -2.36 12.04 -12.91
C SER A 39 -2.88 10.87 -12.08
N GLU A 40 -2.17 9.74 -12.07
CA GLU A 40 -2.49 8.58 -11.23
C GLU A 40 -2.40 8.93 -9.75
N LEU A 41 -1.33 9.61 -9.33
CA LEU A 41 -1.19 10.13 -7.96
C LEU A 41 -2.34 11.06 -7.58
N ALA A 42 -2.64 12.05 -8.41
CA ALA A 42 -3.71 13.00 -8.16
C ALA A 42 -5.08 12.28 -8.04
N THR A 43 -5.34 11.32 -8.93
CA THR A 43 -6.55 10.51 -8.90
C THR A 43 -6.65 9.67 -7.63
N ALA A 44 -5.57 8.97 -7.27
CA ALA A 44 -5.53 8.14 -6.07
C ALA A 44 -5.81 8.97 -4.81
N LEU A 45 -5.17 10.13 -4.67
CA LEU A 45 -5.36 11.00 -3.51
C LEU A 45 -6.76 11.65 -3.50
N ALA A 46 -7.28 12.06 -4.67
CA ALA A 46 -8.61 12.63 -4.80
C ALA A 46 -9.73 11.67 -4.40
N TRP A 47 -9.53 10.37 -4.56
CA TRP A 47 -10.47 9.35 -4.10
C TRP A 47 -10.22 8.91 -2.65
N THR A 48 -8.98 8.66 -2.29
CA THR A 48 -8.65 8.07 -0.99
C THR A 48 -8.90 9.01 0.15
N ILE A 49 -8.48 10.28 0.03
CA ILE A 49 -8.60 11.24 1.13
C ILE A 49 -10.06 11.52 1.50
N PRO A 50 -10.96 11.88 0.56
CA PRO A 50 -12.37 12.06 0.88
C PRO A 50 -13.02 10.78 1.40
N THR A 51 -12.72 9.62 0.79
CA THR A 51 -13.26 8.33 1.22
C THR A 51 -12.89 8.03 2.67
N ALA A 52 -11.63 8.19 3.04
CA ALA A 52 -11.17 7.98 4.42
C ALA A 52 -11.81 8.94 5.41
N LEU A 53 -11.92 10.23 5.06
CA LEU A 53 -12.56 11.24 5.88
C LEU A 53 -14.05 10.94 6.08
N LEU A 54 -14.78 10.61 5.03
CA LEU A 54 -16.19 10.19 5.10
C LEU A 54 -16.35 8.92 5.95
N ALA A 55 -15.49 7.93 5.76
CA ALA A 55 -15.53 6.67 6.52
C ALA A 55 -15.35 6.87 8.02
N VAL A 56 -14.63 7.91 8.45
CA VAL A 56 -14.51 8.26 9.87
C VAL A 56 -15.52 9.31 10.33
N GLY A 57 -16.44 9.74 9.47
CA GLY A 57 -17.61 10.57 9.82
C GLY A 57 -17.43 12.08 9.62
N TYR A 58 -16.41 12.53 8.87
CA TYR A 58 -16.32 13.92 8.44
C TYR A 58 -17.22 14.14 7.20
N PRO A 59 -17.93 15.26 7.04
CA PRO A 59 -18.15 16.33 8.02
C PRO A 59 -19.40 16.14 8.90
N LEU A 60 -20.07 14.97 8.79
CA LEU A 60 -21.42 14.75 9.35
C LEU A 60 -21.45 14.70 10.87
N VAL A 61 -20.49 14.00 11.49
CA VAL A 61 -20.43 13.77 12.94
C VAL A 61 -19.08 14.14 13.57
N ARG A 62 -18.11 14.56 12.74
CA ARG A 62 -16.77 15.01 13.17
C ARG A 62 -16.35 16.24 12.39
N ASN A 63 -15.65 17.15 13.07
CA ASN A 63 -14.86 18.18 12.38
C ASN A 63 -13.55 17.58 11.83
N LEU A 64 -12.84 18.33 11.00
CA LEU A 64 -11.60 17.86 10.37
C LEU A 64 -10.55 17.41 11.39
N GLY A 65 -10.32 18.17 12.47
CA GLY A 65 -9.32 17.85 13.49
C GLY A 65 -9.60 16.50 14.18
N THR A 66 -10.85 16.26 14.58
CA THR A 66 -11.26 14.99 15.20
C THR A 66 -11.27 13.83 14.21
N ALA A 67 -11.52 14.07 12.91
CA ALA A 67 -11.42 13.07 11.87
C ALA A 67 -9.95 12.67 11.62
N LEU A 68 -9.04 13.63 11.50
CA LEU A 68 -7.59 13.39 11.38
C LEU A 68 -7.03 12.65 12.59
N ALA A 69 -7.42 13.06 13.80
CA ALA A 69 -7.05 12.34 15.03
C ALA A 69 -7.58 10.91 15.04
N ARG A 70 -8.81 10.67 14.55
CA ARG A 70 -9.40 9.32 14.43
C ARG A 70 -8.66 8.44 13.43
N LEU A 71 -8.17 9.01 12.34
CA LEU A 71 -7.31 8.35 11.37
C LEU A 71 -5.88 8.17 11.90
N ALA A 72 -5.53 8.77 13.04
CA ALA A 72 -4.18 8.89 13.57
C ALA A 72 -3.20 9.48 12.53
N LEU A 73 -3.68 10.45 11.78
CA LEU A 73 -2.86 11.31 10.93
C LEU A 73 -2.32 12.45 11.79
N VAL A 74 -1.08 12.32 12.18
CA VAL A 74 -0.36 13.29 13.01
C VAL A 74 1.00 13.59 12.41
N VAL A 75 1.56 14.75 12.72
CA VAL A 75 2.93 15.06 12.30
C VAL A 75 3.90 14.18 13.08
N PRO A 76 4.70 13.33 12.41
CA PRO A 76 5.63 12.45 13.09
C PRO A 76 6.75 13.24 13.79
N THR A 77 7.15 12.78 14.96
CA THR A 77 8.33 13.34 15.65
C THR A 77 9.62 12.95 14.92
N ARG A 78 10.73 13.68 15.15
CA ARG A 78 12.05 13.35 14.58
C ARG A 78 12.48 11.91 14.90
N ARG A 79 12.18 11.43 16.11
CA ARG A 79 12.47 10.05 16.51
C ARG A 79 11.64 9.05 15.70
N GLN A 80 10.35 9.34 15.47
CA GLN A 80 9.48 8.50 14.64
C GLN A 80 9.93 8.48 13.17
N LEU A 81 10.39 9.62 12.64
CA LEU A 81 10.96 9.68 11.29
C LEU A 81 12.23 8.82 11.17
N ALA A 82 13.16 8.94 12.11
CA ALA A 82 14.39 8.15 12.12
C ALA A 82 14.11 6.64 12.26
N LEU A 83 13.22 6.26 13.18
CA LEU A 83 12.80 4.87 13.35
C LEU A 83 12.04 4.36 12.11
N GLY A 84 11.19 5.19 11.49
CA GLY A 84 10.48 4.84 10.27
C GLY A 84 11.44 4.56 9.12
N LEU A 85 12.45 5.41 8.92
CA LEU A 85 13.49 5.17 7.92
C LEU A 85 14.25 3.87 8.19
N ALA A 86 14.66 3.64 9.44
CA ALA A 86 15.37 2.40 9.81
C ALA A 86 14.50 1.15 9.56
N VAL A 87 13.19 1.22 9.87
CA VAL A 87 12.26 0.12 9.62
C VAL A 87 12.06 -0.10 8.11
N ALA A 88 11.92 0.96 7.31
CA ALA A 88 11.78 0.83 5.86
C ALA A 88 13.00 0.14 5.24
N VAL A 89 14.21 0.57 5.60
CA VAL A 89 15.46 -0.06 5.14
C VAL A 89 15.55 -1.52 5.61
N ALA A 90 15.21 -1.79 6.86
CA ALA A 90 15.20 -3.16 7.38
C ALA A 90 14.21 -4.06 6.64
N LEU A 91 13.02 -3.56 6.29
CA LEU A 91 12.05 -4.30 5.51
C LEU A 91 12.58 -4.61 4.10
N VAL A 92 13.20 -3.64 3.41
CA VAL A 92 13.83 -3.91 2.10
C VAL A 92 14.85 -5.04 2.20
N VAL A 93 15.77 -4.96 3.17
CA VAL A 93 16.83 -5.97 3.35
C VAL A 93 16.28 -7.34 3.74
N LEU A 94 15.17 -7.40 4.50
CA LEU A 94 14.62 -8.65 5.01
C LEU A 94 13.61 -9.29 4.05
N MET A 95 12.87 -8.48 3.27
CA MET A 95 11.80 -9.02 2.43
C MET A 95 12.32 -9.75 1.21
N ASP A 96 13.43 -9.33 0.60
CA ASP A 96 14.02 -10.03 -0.55
C ASP A 96 14.40 -11.47 -0.23
N PRO A 97 15.25 -11.76 0.78
CA PRO A 97 15.58 -13.14 1.12
C PRO A 97 14.38 -13.94 1.62
N LEU A 98 13.41 -13.30 2.27
CA LEU A 98 12.17 -13.96 2.68
C LEU A 98 11.32 -14.36 1.47
N THR A 99 11.16 -13.48 0.49
CA THR A 99 10.44 -13.75 -0.76
C THR A 99 11.11 -14.90 -1.50
N LEU A 100 12.44 -14.88 -1.62
CA LEU A 100 13.20 -15.98 -2.24
C LEU A 100 12.96 -17.29 -1.48
N LEU A 101 13.02 -17.30 -0.16
CA LEU A 101 12.78 -18.50 0.65
C LEU A 101 11.36 -19.04 0.44
N ILE A 102 10.36 -18.18 0.43
CA ILE A 102 8.96 -18.55 0.15
C ILE A 102 8.87 -19.21 -1.23
N SER A 103 9.40 -18.57 -2.27
CA SER A 103 9.37 -19.08 -3.64
C SER A 103 10.08 -20.42 -3.78
N LEU A 104 11.23 -20.61 -3.11
CA LEU A 104 11.94 -21.89 -3.08
C LEU A 104 11.10 -23.00 -2.44
N VAL A 105 10.42 -22.71 -1.31
CA VAL A 105 9.54 -23.68 -0.65
C VAL A 105 8.34 -24.02 -1.52
N TRP A 106 7.72 -23.02 -2.16
CA TRP A 106 6.59 -23.23 -3.09
C TRP A 106 7.00 -24.11 -4.28
N ASN A 107 8.14 -23.80 -4.89
CA ASN A 107 8.67 -24.60 -6.00
C ASN A 107 9.00 -26.04 -5.57
N TRP A 108 9.59 -26.23 -4.39
CA TRP A 108 9.86 -27.55 -3.83
C TRP A 108 8.58 -28.38 -3.59
N LEU A 109 7.47 -27.72 -3.21
CA LEU A 109 6.15 -28.33 -3.04
C LEU A 109 5.43 -28.57 -4.37
N GLY A 110 5.98 -28.13 -5.50
CA GLY A 110 5.33 -28.20 -6.82
C GLY A 110 4.14 -27.24 -6.96
N TRP A 111 4.07 -26.18 -6.15
CA TRP A 111 3.01 -25.18 -6.20
C TRP A 111 3.37 -24.03 -7.17
N PRO A 112 2.36 -23.38 -7.78
CA PRO A 112 2.61 -22.26 -8.69
C PRO A 112 3.33 -21.10 -7.99
N VAL A 113 4.44 -20.66 -8.54
CA VAL A 113 5.19 -19.47 -8.12
C VAL A 113 4.79 -18.29 -8.99
N SER A 114 4.78 -17.09 -8.41
CA SER A 114 4.51 -15.84 -9.14
C SER A 114 5.54 -15.64 -10.24
N PRO A 115 5.12 -15.45 -11.52
CA PRO A 115 6.07 -15.25 -12.61
C PRO A 115 6.86 -13.95 -12.42
N ALA A 116 8.18 -14.00 -12.58
CA ALA A 116 9.04 -12.82 -12.48
C ALA A 116 8.58 -11.69 -13.43
N GLU A 117 8.17 -12.03 -14.65
CA GLU A 117 7.63 -11.09 -15.64
C GLU A 117 6.37 -10.36 -15.15
N SER A 118 5.58 -10.96 -14.27
CA SER A 118 4.39 -10.28 -13.68
C SER A 118 4.81 -9.22 -12.69
N VAL A 119 5.86 -9.49 -11.92
CA VAL A 119 6.45 -8.54 -10.96
C VAL A 119 7.13 -7.39 -11.72
N GLU A 120 7.92 -7.69 -12.75
CA GLU A 120 8.55 -6.69 -13.61
C GLU A 120 7.51 -5.76 -14.27
N ARG A 121 6.41 -6.31 -14.77
CA ARG A 121 5.32 -5.51 -15.36
C ARG A 121 4.66 -4.55 -14.39
N LEU A 122 4.55 -4.93 -13.11
CA LEU A 122 4.03 -4.04 -12.06
C LEU A 122 4.88 -2.79 -11.90
N PHE A 123 6.21 -2.96 -11.89
CA PHE A 123 7.13 -1.86 -11.72
C PHE A 123 7.38 -1.09 -13.01
N ALA A 124 7.20 -1.71 -14.19
CA ALA A 124 7.56 -1.14 -15.50
C ALA A 124 7.02 0.28 -15.73
N ARG A 125 5.80 0.57 -15.26
CA ARG A 125 5.20 1.91 -15.36
C ARG A 125 5.94 2.97 -14.54
N ASN A 126 6.63 2.57 -13.47
CA ASN A 126 7.24 3.44 -12.48
C ASN A 126 8.77 3.33 -12.42
N LEU A 127 9.43 2.64 -13.38
CA LEU A 127 10.88 2.47 -13.42
C LEU A 127 11.61 3.76 -13.84
N ASN A 128 11.38 4.83 -13.11
CA ASN A 128 12.11 6.09 -13.16
C ASN A 128 11.98 6.81 -11.80
N PRO A 129 12.86 7.77 -11.47
CA PRO A 129 12.83 8.41 -10.15
C PRO A 129 11.51 9.11 -9.79
N VAL A 130 10.81 9.68 -10.77
CA VAL A 130 9.48 10.29 -10.55
C VAL A 130 8.46 9.21 -10.23
N GLY A 131 8.46 8.11 -10.99
CA GLY A 131 7.60 6.96 -10.75
C GLY A 131 7.82 6.33 -9.38
N ALA A 132 9.08 6.20 -8.94
CA ALA A 132 9.41 5.71 -7.60
C ALA A 132 8.78 6.58 -6.50
N VAL A 133 8.88 7.91 -6.63
CA VAL A 133 8.24 8.85 -5.69
C VAL A 133 6.71 8.75 -5.75
N VAL A 134 6.14 8.71 -6.95
CA VAL A 134 4.69 8.61 -7.15
C VAL A 134 4.16 7.31 -6.55
N MET A 135 4.80 6.18 -6.85
CA MET A 135 4.41 4.87 -6.31
C MET A 135 4.47 4.87 -4.78
N GLY A 136 5.58 5.32 -4.21
CA GLY A 136 5.73 5.38 -2.75
C GLY A 136 4.66 6.26 -2.08
N ILE A 137 4.34 7.44 -2.63
CA ILE A 137 3.29 8.30 -2.07
C ILE A 137 1.91 7.65 -2.25
N THR A 138 1.62 7.11 -3.42
CA THR A 138 0.31 6.52 -3.73
C THR A 138 0.04 5.32 -2.85
N ALA A 139 0.93 4.33 -2.83
CA ALA A 139 0.76 3.12 -2.02
C ALA A 139 0.80 3.47 -0.52
N GLY A 140 1.87 4.13 -0.07
CA GLY A 140 2.05 4.44 1.34
C GLY A 140 0.91 5.28 1.93
N LEU A 141 0.42 6.29 1.23
CA LEU A 141 -0.65 7.13 1.78
C LEU A 141 -2.03 6.50 1.56
N SER A 142 -2.35 6.04 0.34
CA SER A 142 -3.70 5.56 0.02
C SER A 142 -4.03 4.27 0.76
N GLU A 143 -3.14 3.30 0.75
CA GLU A 143 -3.39 2.00 1.35
C GLU A 143 -3.34 2.05 2.88
N GLU A 144 -2.37 2.77 3.45
CA GLU A 144 -2.27 2.88 4.90
C GLU A 144 -3.41 3.73 5.50
N LEU A 145 -3.86 4.75 4.79
CA LEU A 145 -4.99 5.56 5.25
C LEU A 145 -6.26 4.72 5.35
N LEU A 146 -6.54 3.88 4.37
CA LEU A 146 -7.71 3.00 4.37
C LEU A 146 -7.53 1.81 5.32
N CYS A 147 -6.44 1.06 5.18
CA CYS A 147 -6.24 -0.16 5.95
C CYS A 147 -5.94 0.13 7.42
N ARG A 148 -5.00 1.04 7.71
CA ARG A 148 -4.52 1.30 9.09
C ARG A 148 -5.25 2.46 9.75
N GLY A 149 -5.67 3.47 8.98
CA GLY A 149 -6.44 4.60 9.48
C GLY A 149 -7.91 4.27 9.71
N VAL A 150 -8.58 3.70 8.72
CA VAL A 150 -10.02 3.44 8.75
C VAL A 150 -10.36 2.07 9.34
N LEU A 151 -9.80 0.99 8.76
CA LEU A 151 -10.22 -0.39 9.05
C LEU A 151 -9.63 -0.94 10.34
N GLN A 152 -8.31 -0.88 10.51
CA GLN A 152 -7.62 -1.56 11.61
C GLN A 152 -8.14 -1.16 13.00
N PRO A 153 -8.46 0.11 13.30
CA PRO A 153 -9.03 0.46 14.60
C PRO A 153 -10.42 -0.11 14.90
N ARG A 154 -11.09 -0.68 13.89
CA ARG A 154 -12.43 -1.28 14.01
C ARG A 154 -12.40 -2.81 13.94
N LEU A 155 -11.50 -3.36 13.12
CA LEU A 155 -11.48 -4.76 12.72
C LEU A 155 -10.29 -5.54 13.33
N GLY A 156 -9.44 -4.84 14.09
CA GLY A 156 -8.20 -5.44 14.59
C GLY A 156 -7.14 -5.58 13.50
N LEU A 157 -6.11 -6.35 13.76
CA LEU A 157 -4.93 -6.47 12.90
C LEU A 157 -5.18 -7.37 11.67
N LEU A 158 -5.80 -8.54 11.88
CA LEU A 158 -5.82 -9.60 10.86
C LEU A 158 -6.78 -9.31 9.70
N LEU A 159 -8.03 -8.88 9.96
CA LEU A 159 -9.02 -8.67 8.91
C LEU A 159 -8.61 -7.57 7.91
N PRO A 160 -8.14 -6.38 8.34
CA PRO A 160 -7.63 -5.39 7.40
C PRO A 160 -6.41 -5.86 6.64
N ASN A 161 -5.58 -6.71 7.23
CA ASN A 161 -4.40 -7.26 6.57
C ASN A 161 -4.77 -8.32 5.52
N LEU A 162 -5.74 -9.19 5.82
CA LEU A 162 -6.29 -10.11 4.82
C LEU A 162 -6.93 -9.35 3.65
N PHE A 163 -7.65 -8.26 3.95
CA PHE A 163 -8.21 -7.40 2.91
C PHE A 163 -7.11 -6.75 2.06
N PHE A 164 -6.09 -6.17 2.70
CA PHE A 164 -4.91 -5.62 2.05
C PHE A 164 -4.25 -6.64 1.12
N THR A 165 -4.01 -7.85 1.60
CA THR A 165 -3.44 -8.94 0.81
C THR A 165 -4.32 -9.33 -0.38
N ALA A 166 -5.64 -9.42 -0.17
CA ALA A 166 -6.58 -9.79 -1.22
C ALA A 166 -6.63 -8.76 -2.36
N LEU A 167 -6.37 -7.49 -2.09
CA LEU A 167 -6.25 -6.45 -3.14
C LEU A 167 -5.08 -6.69 -4.09
N HIS A 168 -4.09 -7.50 -3.70
CA HIS A 168 -2.93 -7.86 -4.51
C HIS A 168 -3.10 -9.19 -5.26
N ALA A 169 -4.26 -9.84 -5.14
CA ALA A 169 -4.49 -11.16 -5.74
C ALA A 169 -4.49 -11.17 -7.28
N TYR A 170 -4.62 -10.00 -7.92
CA TYR A 170 -4.49 -9.88 -9.37
C TYR A 170 -3.02 -9.76 -9.84
N GLN A 171 -2.08 -9.54 -8.91
CA GLN A 171 -0.66 -9.32 -9.16
C GLN A 171 0.19 -10.57 -8.91
N TYR A 172 -0.17 -11.35 -7.90
CA TYR A 172 0.66 -12.43 -7.36
C TYR A 172 -0.11 -13.74 -7.23
N ASN A 173 0.61 -14.85 -7.34
CA ASN A 173 0.17 -16.15 -6.83
C ASN A 173 0.30 -16.20 -5.29
N PHE A 174 0.00 -17.35 -4.67
CA PHE A 174 -0.03 -17.48 -3.21
C PHE A 174 1.33 -17.25 -2.52
N ASP A 175 2.45 -17.50 -3.20
CA ASP A 175 3.80 -17.18 -2.72
C ASP A 175 3.98 -15.66 -2.52
N GLY A 176 3.70 -14.87 -3.55
CA GLY A 176 3.75 -13.42 -3.47
C GLY A 176 2.70 -12.84 -2.51
N LEU A 177 1.49 -13.42 -2.49
CA LEU A 177 0.45 -13.02 -1.52
C LEU A 177 0.88 -13.28 -0.07
N LEU A 178 1.63 -14.36 0.21
CA LEU A 178 2.19 -14.60 1.55
C LEU A 178 3.22 -13.52 1.91
N THR A 179 4.07 -13.12 0.98
CA THR A 179 5.00 -12.00 1.17
C THR A 179 4.26 -10.70 1.50
N VAL A 180 3.24 -10.35 0.70
CA VAL A 180 2.40 -9.16 0.94
C VAL A 180 1.69 -9.25 2.29
N PHE A 181 1.22 -10.43 2.68
CA PHE A 181 0.59 -10.65 3.98
C PHE A 181 1.54 -10.38 5.14
N ILE A 182 2.77 -10.89 5.07
CA ILE A 182 3.80 -10.68 6.11
C ILE A 182 4.20 -9.20 6.19
N LEU A 183 4.42 -8.55 5.04
CA LEU A 183 4.71 -7.12 4.97
C LEU A 183 3.57 -6.29 5.57
N GLY A 184 2.34 -6.62 5.20
CA GLY A 184 1.16 -5.96 5.72
C GLY A 184 0.96 -6.15 7.23
N LEU A 185 1.32 -7.31 7.79
CA LEU A 185 1.36 -7.51 9.25
C LEU A 185 2.39 -6.58 9.90
N ALA A 186 3.58 -6.43 9.32
CA ALA A 186 4.59 -5.50 9.83
C ALA A 186 4.05 -4.06 9.90
N PHE A 187 3.40 -3.58 8.85
CA PHE A 187 2.75 -2.26 8.86
C PHE A 187 1.63 -2.18 9.90
N GLY A 188 0.81 -3.22 10.02
CA GLY A 188 -0.26 -3.26 11.02
C GLY A 188 0.26 -3.24 12.46
N VAL A 189 1.35 -3.94 12.76
CA VAL A 189 2.04 -3.89 14.05
C VAL A 189 2.65 -2.51 14.28
N LEU A 190 3.29 -1.93 13.26
CA LEU A 190 3.84 -0.57 13.33
C LEU A 190 2.74 0.44 13.68
N ARG A 191 1.55 0.30 13.08
CA ARG A 191 0.39 1.15 13.40
C ARG A 191 -0.01 1.08 14.87
N THR A 192 0.07 -0.10 15.51
CA THR A 192 -0.24 -0.24 16.94
C THR A 192 0.81 0.38 17.86
N ARG A 193 2.04 0.51 17.40
CA ARG A 193 3.18 1.06 18.15
C ARG A 193 3.45 2.55 17.86
N ALA A 194 2.95 3.05 16.75
CA ALA A 194 3.13 4.43 16.31
C ALA A 194 1.78 5.06 15.88
N ASN A 195 1.63 5.38 14.62
CA ASN A 195 0.44 6.00 14.05
C ASN A 195 0.37 5.75 12.53
N THR A 196 -0.74 6.14 11.89
CA THR A 196 -0.94 5.95 10.45
C THR A 196 0.05 6.75 9.60
N SER A 197 0.46 7.96 10.05
CA SER A 197 1.45 8.76 9.31
C SER A 197 2.81 8.07 9.23
N VAL A 198 3.25 7.41 10.30
CA VAL A 198 4.51 6.65 10.30
C VAL A 198 4.38 5.41 9.44
N CYS A 199 3.23 4.72 9.43
CA CYS A 199 3.01 3.58 8.55
C CYS A 199 3.07 4.00 7.08
N ALA A 200 2.37 5.09 6.72
CA ALA A 200 2.39 5.64 5.36
C ALA A 200 3.80 6.03 4.91
N LEU A 201 4.59 6.62 5.82
CA LEU A 201 5.99 6.94 5.55
C LEU A 201 6.83 5.68 5.30
N VAL A 202 6.72 4.66 6.17
CA VAL A 202 7.51 3.43 6.07
C VAL A 202 7.15 2.65 4.82
N HIS A 203 5.86 2.51 4.53
CA HIS A 203 5.38 1.83 3.32
C HIS A 203 5.85 2.58 2.07
N GLY A 204 5.62 3.89 2.01
CA GLY A 204 6.04 4.69 0.85
C GLY A 204 7.54 4.70 0.63
N LEU A 205 8.35 4.72 1.71
CA LEU A 205 9.80 4.59 1.62
C LEU A 205 10.23 3.19 1.17
N TYR A 206 9.55 2.14 1.64
CA TYR A 206 9.80 0.77 1.21
C TYR A 206 9.62 0.64 -0.31
N ASP A 207 8.46 1.04 -0.83
CA ASP A 207 8.19 0.96 -2.27
C ASP A 207 9.13 1.85 -3.10
N PHE A 208 9.37 3.07 -2.62
CA PHE A 208 10.35 3.96 -3.26
C PHE A 208 11.73 3.31 -3.36
N LEU A 209 12.22 2.71 -2.27
CA LEU A 209 13.54 2.06 -2.24
C LEU A 209 13.57 0.82 -3.15
N VAL A 210 12.53 0.00 -3.15
CA VAL A 210 12.43 -1.18 -4.03
C VAL A 210 12.51 -0.74 -5.49
N VAL A 211 11.71 0.25 -5.91
CA VAL A 211 11.77 0.76 -7.30
C VAL A 211 13.13 1.36 -7.63
N MET A 212 13.71 2.14 -6.70
CA MET A 212 15.04 2.73 -6.94
C MET A 212 16.17 1.70 -7.06
N ILE A 213 16.11 0.61 -6.28
CA ILE A 213 17.05 -0.52 -6.41
C ILE A 213 16.88 -1.17 -7.78
N THR A 214 15.65 -1.48 -8.19
CA THR A 214 15.37 -2.08 -9.51
C THR A 214 15.82 -1.19 -10.69
N ILE A 215 15.84 0.13 -10.53
CA ILE A 215 16.36 1.05 -11.56
C ILE A 215 17.89 0.98 -11.67
N LEU A 216 18.57 0.64 -10.57
CA LEU A 216 20.05 0.65 -10.49
C LEU A 216 20.67 -0.71 -10.86
N GLU A 217 19.89 -1.79 -10.88
CA GLU A 217 20.27 -3.11 -11.35
C GLU A 217 20.18 -3.24 -12.87
#